data_301d5b20975934fcecbd5a8a990ffc88
#
_entry.id   301d5b20975934fcecbd5a8a990ffc88
#
_cell.length_a   1.000
_cell.length_b   1.000
_cell.length_c   1.000
_cell.angle_alpha   90.00
_cell.angle_beta   90.00
_cell.angle_gamma   90.00
#
_symmetry.space_group_name_H-M   'P 1'
#
loop_
_entity.id
_entity.type
_entity.pdbx_description
1 polymer ?
#
loop_
_entity_poly.entity_id
_entity_poly.type
_entity_poly.pdbx_seq_one_letter_code
_entity_poly.pdbx_strand_id
1 'polypeptide(L)'
;MENRKTNRRPFTADLLLLVLFLLAVAVGVWFLSVRSERGEPREIRYLLSAEISEVTVKSESLPGLLPIGTCVTNGKGTSVLGEVVEIRINPLQMATVREGEVVFLSHPQKYELRITVRAAASFLQGDGYRIADLRIAAGGRGAFRAGTLLLPDARILSVREEGAE
;
A
#
# COMPACT_ATOMS: atom_id res chain seq x y z
N MET A 1 -51.69 -62.98 1.55
CA MET A 1 -50.61 -62.55 2.48
C MET A 1 -49.60 -61.71 1.68
N GLU A 2 -49.77 -60.42 1.75
CA GLU A 2 -48.99 -59.45 0.94
C GLU A 2 -47.84 -58.91 1.81
N ASN A 3 -46.66 -59.27 1.42
CA ASN A 3 -45.44 -58.99 2.18
C ASN A 3 -44.96 -57.56 1.80
N ARG A 4 -45.43 -56.55 2.53
CA ARG A 4 -44.94 -55.16 2.42
C ARG A 4 -43.47 -55.10 2.90
N LYS A 5 -42.53 -55.18 1.98
CA LYS A 5 -41.14 -54.82 2.23
C LYS A 5 -41.06 -53.30 2.47
N THR A 6 -41.01 -52.89 3.70
CA THR A 6 -40.66 -51.54 4.08
C THR A 6 -39.20 -51.28 3.71
N ASN A 7 -39.02 -50.55 2.61
CA ASN A 7 -37.72 -50.10 2.11
C ASN A 7 -37.21 -49.01 3.09
N ARG A 8 -36.58 -49.42 4.21
CA ARG A 8 -35.86 -48.54 5.09
C ARG A 8 -34.64 -48.07 4.36
N ARG A 9 -34.71 -46.86 3.75
CA ARG A 9 -33.51 -46.18 3.22
C ARG A 9 -32.53 -46.04 4.39
N PRO A 10 -31.26 -46.37 4.17
CA PRO A 10 -30.28 -46.33 5.25
C PRO A 10 -30.13 -44.86 5.70
N PHE A 11 -30.51 -44.61 6.94
CA PHE A 11 -30.33 -43.32 7.65
C PHE A 11 -28.93 -42.72 7.47
N THR A 12 -27.96 -43.58 7.23
CA THR A 12 -26.57 -43.23 6.93
C THR A 12 -26.39 -42.42 5.64
N ALA A 13 -27.17 -42.67 4.57
CA ALA A 13 -27.05 -41.93 3.31
C ALA A 13 -27.58 -40.49 3.46
N ASP A 14 -28.69 -40.30 4.18
CA ASP A 14 -29.26 -38.98 4.42
C ASP A 14 -28.36 -38.16 5.35
N LEU A 15 -27.74 -38.80 6.36
CA LEU A 15 -26.75 -38.15 7.22
C LEU A 15 -25.49 -37.73 6.45
N LEU A 16 -25.02 -38.55 5.54
CA LEU A 16 -23.85 -38.27 4.71
C LEU A 16 -24.10 -37.09 3.77
N LEU A 17 -25.28 -37.03 3.15
CA LEU A 17 -25.72 -35.91 2.31
C LEU A 17 -25.81 -34.61 3.13
N LEU A 18 -26.34 -34.67 4.35
CA LEU A 18 -26.43 -33.49 5.23
C LEU A 18 -25.03 -32.96 5.60
N VAL A 19 -24.10 -33.84 5.94
CA VAL A 19 -22.72 -33.47 6.27
C VAL A 19 -22.04 -32.85 5.05
N LEU A 20 -22.20 -33.43 3.85
CA LEU A 20 -21.65 -32.92 2.61
C LEU A 20 -22.21 -31.53 2.26
N PHE A 21 -23.50 -31.32 2.47
CA PHE A 21 -24.14 -30.04 2.28
C PHE A 21 -23.61 -28.97 3.26
N LEU A 22 -23.49 -29.29 4.54
CA LEU A 22 -22.94 -28.37 5.56
C LEU A 22 -21.50 -28.01 5.26
N LEU A 23 -20.70 -28.98 4.79
CA LEU A 23 -19.30 -28.76 4.40
C LEU A 23 -19.22 -27.83 3.18
N ALA A 24 -20.07 -28.02 2.18
CA ALA A 24 -20.14 -27.15 0.99
C ALA A 24 -20.55 -25.71 1.38
N VAL A 25 -21.52 -25.56 2.30
CA VAL A 25 -21.92 -24.24 2.83
C VAL A 25 -20.77 -23.58 3.59
N ALA A 26 -20.07 -24.32 4.47
CA ALA A 26 -18.94 -23.81 5.23
C ALA A 26 -17.80 -23.36 4.32
N VAL A 27 -17.45 -24.15 3.28
CA VAL A 27 -16.45 -23.77 2.28
C VAL A 27 -16.90 -22.55 1.48
N GLY A 28 -18.18 -22.47 1.10
CA GLY A 28 -18.75 -21.32 0.40
C GLY A 28 -18.67 -20.03 1.23
N VAL A 29 -19.07 -20.09 2.50
CA VAL A 29 -18.97 -18.96 3.43
C VAL A 29 -17.51 -18.54 3.65
N TRP A 30 -16.61 -19.52 3.85
CA TRP A 30 -15.19 -19.25 3.98
C TRP A 30 -14.60 -18.57 2.73
N PHE A 31 -14.94 -19.06 1.54
CA PHE A 31 -14.50 -18.49 0.28
C PHE A 31 -15.01 -17.05 0.06
N LEU A 32 -16.29 -16.78 0.41
CA LEU A 32 -16.87 -15.44 0.35
C LEU A 32 -16.22 -14.49 1.36
N SER A 33 -15.91 -14.96 2.57
CA SER A 33 -15.23 -14.17 3.59
C SER A 33 -13.82 -13.79 3.15
N VAL A 34 -13.04 -14.74 2.64
CA VAL A 34 -11.69 -14.49 2.11
C VAL A 34 -11.71 -13.54 0.91
N ARG A 35 -12.76 -13.61 0.08
CA ARG A 35 -12.92 -12.70 -1.06
C ARG A 35 -13.32 -11.29 -0.63
N SER A 36 -14.11 -11.15 0.43
CA SER A 36 -14.51 -9.86 1.01
C SER A 36 -13.33 -9.12 1.66
N GLU A 37 -12.31 -9.84 2.14
CA GLU A 37 -11.08 -9.24 2.66
C GLU A 37 -10.14 -8.71 1.55
N ARG A 38 -10.33 -9.14 0.31
CA ARG A 38 -9.62 -8.59 -0.85
C ARG A 38 -10.36 -7.33 -1.27
N GLY A 39 -9.92 -6.17 -0.76
CA GLY A 39 -10.48 -4.87 -1.12
C GLY A 39 -10.54 -4.65 -2.64
N GLU A 40 -11.35 -3.70 -3.06
CA GLU A 40 -11.48 -3.32 -4.47
C GLU A 40 -10.13 -2.85 -5.02
N PRO A 41 -9.65 -3.40 -6.15
CA PRO A 41 -8.42 -2.93 -6.77
C PRO A 41 -8.63 -1.52 -7.31
N ARG A 42 -7.76 -0.59 -6.97
CA ARG A 42 -7.77 0.79 -7.42
C ARG A 42 -6.37 1.25 -7.78
N GLU A 43 -6.25 2.04 -8.82
CA GLU A 43 -5.00 2.72 -9.12
C GLU A 43 -4.93 4.01 -8.32
N ILE A 44 -3.84 4.19 -7.59
CA ILE A 44 -3.59 5.36 -6.76
C ILE A 44 -2.26 6.01 -7.11
N ARG A 45 -2.20 7.32 -6.85
CA ARG A 45 -0.95 8.07 -6.77
C ARG A 45 -0.78 8.56 -5.34
N TYR A 46 0.38 8.33 -4.77
CA TYR A 46 0.72 8.85 -3.47
C TYR A 46 2.05 9.61 -3.51
N LEU A 47 2.13 10.68 -2.72
CA LEU A 47 3.28 11.56 -2.64
C LEU A 47 4.10 11.21 -1.41
N LEU A 48 5.32 10.73 -1.62
CA LEU A 48 6.32 10.55 -0.58
C LEU A 48 7.18 11.80 -0.44
N SER A 49 7.51 12.17 0.78
CA SER A 49 8.49 13.19 1.10
C SER A 49 9.54 12.61 2.04
N ALA A 50 10.79 12.87 1.76
CA ALA A 50 11.92 12.46 2.59
C ALA A 50 12.98 13.56 2.63
N GLU A 51 13.68 13.66 3.76
CA GLU A 51 14.84 14.54 3.89
C GLU A 51 16.07 13.84 3.31
N ILE A 52 16.82 14.54 2.46
CA ILE A 52 18.08 14.06 1.88
C ILE A 52 19.19 15.10 2.07
N SER A 53 20.43 14.63 2.15
CA SER A 53 21.59 15.50 2.29
C SER A 53 22.02 16.12 0.95
N GLU A 54 22.73 17.25 1.03
CA GLU A 54 23.34 17.91 -0.13
C GLU A 54 24.27 16.97 -0.91
N VAL A 55 25.00 16.10 -0.20
CA VAL A 55 25.89 15.11 -0.82
C VAL A 55 25.10 14.15 -1.73
N THR A 56 23.92 13.74 -1.32
CA THR A 56 23.03 12.89 -2.12
C THR A 56 22.52 13.62 -3.36
N VAL A 57 22.20 14.91 -3.23
CA VAL A 57 21.69 15.74 -4.34
C VAL A 57 22.78 16.07 -5.36
N LYS A 58 23.97 16.45 -4.86
CA LYS A 58 25.11 16.83 -5.71
C LYS A 58 25.86 15.65 -6.32
N SER A 59 25.66 14.44 -5.79
CA SER A 59 26.15 13.29 -6.52
C SER A 59 25.39 13.30 -7.86
N GLU A 60 26.14 13.51 -8.97
CA GLU A 60 25.63 13.55 -10.36
C GLU A 60 24.72 12.37 -10.72
N SER A 61 24.57 11.47 -9.78
CA SER A 61 23.86 10.21 -9.85
C SER A 61 22.40 10.28 -9.42
N LEU A 62 21.86 11.36 -8.81
CA LEU A 62 20.47 11.31 -8.34
C LEU A 62 19.47 11.08 -9.48
N PRO A 63 19.56 11.74 -10.66
CA PRO A 63 18.72 11.40 -11.80
C PRO A 63 19.00 10.00 -12.34
N GLY A 64 20.24 9.49 -12.21
CA GLY A 64 20.62 8.12 -12.58
C GLY A 64 20.25 7.08 -11.53
N LEU A 65 20.21 7.45 -10.25
CA LEU A 65 19.85 6.57 -9.14
C LEU A 65 18.31 6.39 -9.03
N LEU A 66 17.57 7.36 -9.52
CA LEU A 66 16.11 7.40 -9.37
C LEU A 66 15.43 7.83 -10.68
N PRO A 67 15.57 7.07 -11.79
CA PRO A 67 14.84 7.37 -13.02
C PRO A 67 13.32 7.17 -12.82
N ILE A 68 12.51 7.89 -13.60
CA ILE A 68 11.07 7.64 -13.71
C ILE A 68 10.86 6.18 -14.12
N GLY A 69 9.86 5.50 -13.54
CA GLY A 69 9.63 4.06 -13.71
C GLY A 69 10.40 3.19 -12.70
N THR A 70 11.25 3.78 -11.85
CA THR A 70 11.93 3.02 -10.79
C THR A 70 10.93 2.43 -9.81
N CYS A 71 11.06 1.13 -9.51
CA CYS A 71 10.24 0.48 -8.49
C CYS A 71 10.53 1.05 -7.10
N VAL A 72 9.45 1.37 -6.39
CA VAL A 72 9.46 1.69 -4.96
C VAL A 72 9.08 0.44 -4.18
N THR A 73 9.88 0.12 -3.17
CA THR A 73 9.65 -1.02 -2.28
C THR A 73 9.60 -0.55 -0.83
N ASN A 74 9.14 -1.42 0.07
CA ASN A 74 9.31 -1.20 1.50
C ASN A 74 10.81 -1.12 1.85
N GLY A 75 11.17 -0.59 3.02
CA GLY A 75 12.57 -0.43 3.43
C GLY A 75 13.39 -1.72 3.42
N LYS A 76 12.74 -2.88 3.55
CA LYS A 76 13.37 -4.20 3.47
C LYS A 76 13.57 -4.69 2.02
N GLY A 77 12.93 -4.05 1.04
CA GLY A 77 12.99 -4.47 -0.37
C GLY A 77 12.16 -5.70 -0.70
N THR A 78 11.26 -6.14 0.19
CA THR A 78 10.49 -7.39 0.04
C THR A 78 9.16 -7.21 -0.68
N SER A 79 8.57 -6.02 -0.62
CA SER A 79 7.26 -5.74 -1.21
C SER A 79 7.34 -4.54 -2.14
N VAL A 80 6.87 -4.72 -3.38
CA VAL A 80 6.74 -3.62 -4.35
C VAL A 80 5.55 -2.76 -3.96
N LEU A 81 5.77 -1.46 -3.84
CA LEU A 81 4.79 -0.47 -3.42
C LEU A 81 4.36 0.46 -4.57
N GLY A 82 4.95 0.29 -5.74
CA GLY A 82 4.62 1.05 -6.94
C GLY A 82 5.85 1.47 -7.74
N GLU A 83 5.65 2.41 -8.65
CA GLU A 83 6.69 2.97 -9.50
C GLU A 83 6.72 4.50 -9.44
N VAL A 84 7.91 5.06 -9.57
CA VAL A 84 8.14 6.51 -9.57
C VAL A 84 7.61 7.11 -10.87
N VAL A 85 6.72 8.10 -10.76
CA VAL A 85 6.19 8.84 -11.92
C VAL A 85 6.67 10.28 -11.96
N GLU A 86 7.03 10.86 -10.83
CA GLU A 86 7.53 12.22 -10.75
C GLU A 86 8.50 12.39 -9.57
N ILE A 87 9.50 13.23 -9.74
CA ILE A 87 10.49 13.55 -8.71
C ILE A 87 10.65 15.07 -8.65
N ARG A 88 10.62 15.61 -7.44
CA ARG A 88 10.94 17.01 -7.16
C ARG A 88 11.90 17.10 -5.99
N ILE A 89 12.87 17.98 -6.13
CA ILE A 89 13.87 18.26 -5.08
C ILE A 89 13.78 19.74 -4.77
N ASN A 90 13.51 20.05 -3.51
CA ASN A 90 13.42 21.41 -3.04
C ASN A 90 14.37 21.63 -1.86
N PRO A 91 14.95 22.83 -1.67
CA PRO A 91 15.65 23.15 -0.45
C PRO A 91 14.72 22.95 0.77
N LEU A 92 15.20 22.27 1.81
CA LEU A 92 14.41 22.07 3.03
C LEU A 92 14.19 23.43 3.72
N GLN A 93 12.93 23.78 3.96
CA GLN A 93 12.59 25.02 4.64
C GLN A 93 12.58 24.80 6.16
N MET A 94 13.25 25.68 6.88
CA MET A 94 13.26 25.71 8.35
C MET A 94 12.56 26.97 8.83
N ALA A 95 11.62 26.81 9.75
CA ALA A 95 11.05 27.92 10.46
C ALA A 95 12.04 28.41 11.53
N THR A 96 12.39 29.69 11.51
CA THR A 96 13.19 30.34 12.56
C THR A 96 12.49 31.60 13.01
N VAL A 97 12.71 32.00 14.25
CA VAL A 97 12.18 33.28 14.79
C VAL A 97 13.26 34.33 14.66
N ARG A 98 12.97 35.40 13.94
CA ARG A 98 13.85 36.55 13.79
C ARG A 98 13.05 37.82 14.15
N GLU A 99 13.52 38.57 15.10
CA GLU A 99 12.87 39.82 15.55
C GLU A 99 11.40 39.65 15.99
N GLY A 100 11.05 38.43 16.50
CA GLY A 100 9.69 38.14 16.94
C GLY A 100 8.76 37.60 15.83
N GLU A 101 9.22 37.54 14.58
CA GLU A 101 8.48 37.00 13.46
C GLU A 101 9.01 35.61 13.05
N VAL A 102 8.09 34.75 12.60
CA VAL A 102 8.46 33.45 12.04
C VAL A 102 8.87 33.62 10.57
N VAL A 103 10.14 33.36 10.30
CA VAL A 103 10.71 33.44 8.95
C VAL A 103 11.10 32.04 8.49
N PHE A 104 10.81 31.69 7.23
CA PHE A 104 11.23 30.45 6.62
C PHE A 104 12.53 30.65 5.86
N LEU A 105 13.57 29.91 6.26
CA LEU A 105 14.87 29.93 5.62
C LEU A 105 15.19 28.56 5.04
N SER A 106 15.83 28.55 3.87
CA SER A 106 16.33 27.33 3.28
C SER A 106 17.50 26.75 4.06
N HIS A 107 17.45 25.45 4.38
CA HIS A 107 18.55 24.78 5.03
C HIS A 107 19.74 24.70 4.05
N PRO A 108 20.97 25.03 4.47
CA PRO A 108 22.11 25.11 3.56
C PRO A 108 22.56 23.76 3.00
N GLN A 109 22.29 22.66 3.69
CA GLN A 109 22.82 21.32 3.34
C GLN A 109 21.77 20.22 3.28
N LYS A 110 20.47 20.58 3.41
CA LYS A 110 19.39 19.61 3.41
C LYS A 110 18.33 19.97 2.39
N TYR A 111 17.80 18.95 1.77
CA TYR A 111 16.78 19.05 0.75
C TYR A 111 15.60 18.15 1.07
N GLU A 112 14.43 18.53 0.63
CA GLU A 112 13.24 17.70 0.63
C GLU A 112 13.11 17.02 -0.73
N LEU A 113 13.20 15.71 -0.75
CA LEU A 113 12.93 14.89 -1.91
C LEU A 113 11.45 14.52 -1.90
N ARG A 114 10.71 14.92 -2.92
CA ARG A 114 9.32 14.54 -3.14
C ARG A 114 9.24 13.58 -4.32
N ILE A 115 8.62 12.43 -4.09
CA ILE A 115 8.45 11.37 -5.09
C ILE A 115 6.97 11.09 -5.22
N THR A 116 6.41 11.26 -6.41
CA THR A 116 5.07 10.77 -6.73
C THR A 116 5.19 9.34 -7.21
N VAL A 117 4.47 8.44 -6.55
CA VAL A 117 4.46 7.01 -6.83
C VAL A 117 3.08 6.60 -7.31
N ARG A 118 3.01 5.87 -8.43
CA ARG A 118 1.81 5.22 -8.94
C ARG A 118 1.80 3.77 -8.52
N ALA A 119 0.66 3.28 -8.05
CA ALA A 119 0.53 1.91 -7.58
C ALA A 119 -0.89 1.37 -7.71
N ALA A 120 -0.99 0.06 -7.92
CA ALA A 120 -2.23 -0.67 -7.72
C ALA A 120 -2.39 -0.98 -6.21
N ALA A 121 -3.48 -0.51 -5.62
CA ALA A 121 -3.80 -0.69 -4.22
C ALA A 121 -5.15 -1.40 -4.08
N SER A 122 -5.36 -2.08 -2.95
CA SER A 122 -6.67 -2.58 -2.54
C SER A 122 -7.33 -1.56 -1.64
N PHE A 123 -8.55 -1.15 -1.97
CA PHE A 123 -9.34 -0.27 -1.11
C PHE A 123 -10.23 -1.10 -0.18
N LEU A 124 -10.07 -0.91 1.12
CA LEU A 124 -10.88 -1.54 2.16
C LEU A 124 -11.71 -0.46 2.86
N GLN A 125 -13.01 -0.64 2.89
CA GLN A 125 -13.91 0.29 3.57
C GLN A 125 -13.60 0.33 5.07
N GLY A 126 -13.23 1.52 5.56
CA GLY A 126 -12.81 1.74 6.96
C GLY A 126 -11.31 1.68 7.20
N ASP A 127 -10.51 0.98 6.38
CA ASP A 127 -9.04 0.90 6.50
C ASP A 127 -8.30 1.74 5.45
N GLY A 128 -8.95 2.03 4.31
CA GLY A 128 -8.38 2.83 3.22
C GLY A 128 -7.57 1.99 2.24
N TYR A 129 -6.50 2.58 1.68
CA TYR A 129 -5.68 1.92 0.67
C TYR A 129 -4.60 1.04 1.29
N ARG A 130 -4.44 -0.17 0.74
CA ARG A 130 -3.37 -1.10 1.10
C ARG A 130 -2.62 -1.57 -0.15
N ILE A 131 -1.30 -1.64 -0.04
CA ILE A 131 -0.42 -2.26 -1.03
C ILE A 131 0.37 -3.34 -0.30
N ALA A 132 0.18 -4.59 -0.68
CA ALA A 132 0.64 -5.73 0.09
C ALA A 132 0.17 -5.60 1.56
N ASP A 133 1.10 -5.61 2.52
CA ASP A 133 0.79 -5.50 3.95
C ASP A 133 0.84 -4.06 4.48
N LEU A 134 1.17 -3.07 3.63
CA LEU A 134 1.35 -1.69 4.04
C LEU A 134 0.09 -0.87 3.78
N ARG A 135 -0.39 -0.18 4.82
CA ARG A 135 -1.43 0.83 4.70
C ARG A 135 -0.85 2.11 4.12
N ILE A 136 -1.44 2.60 3.03
CA ILE A 136 -1.05 3.84 2.36
C ILE A 136 -2.06 4.93 2.73
N ALA A 137 -1.68 5.82 3.62
CA ALA A 137 -2.53 6.91 4.08
C ALA A 137 -1.71 8.19 4.27
N ALA A 138 -2.33 9.35 4.02
CA ALA A 138 -1.70 10.63 4.30
C ALA A 138 -1.29 10.75 5.77
N GLY A 139 -0.08 11.24 6.02
CA GLY A 139 0.52 11.30 7.36
C GLY A 139 1.27 10.02 7.78
N GLY A 140 1.10 8.92 7.05
CA GLY A 140 1.87 7.70 7.29
C GLY A 140 3.38 7.92 7.14
N ARG A 141 4.18 7.22 7.94
CA ARG A 141 5.64 7.26 7.89
C ARG A 141 6.19 5.85 7.80
N GLY A 142 7.36 5.73 7.18
CA GLY A 142 8.04 4.45 7.08
C GLY A 142 9.33 4.52 6.30
N ALA A 143 10.03 3.39 6.28
CA ALA A 143 11.19 3.22 5.43
C ALA A 143 10.73 2.76 4.05
N PHE A 144 11.17 3.46 3.02
CA PHE A 144 10.96 3.14 1.62
C PHE A 144 12.29 3.02 0.90
N ARG A 145 12.31 2.23 -0.15
CA ARG A 145 13.47 2.12 -1.03
C ARG A 145 13.01 2.39 -2.45
N ALA A 146 13.66 3.33 -3.11
CA ALA A 146 13.43 3.66 -4.51
C ALA A 146 14.69 3.35 -5.29
N GLY A 147 14.71 2.26 -6.04
CA GLY A 147 15.92 1.71 -6.62
C GLY A 147 16.96 1.39 -5.55
N THR A 148 18.15 2.02 -5.65
CA THR A 148 19.22 1.89 -4.66
C THR A 148 19.11 2.87 -3.50
N LEU A 149 18.27 3.92 -3.62
CA LEU A 149 18.12 4.96 -2.60
C LEU A 149 17.21 4.46 -1.46
N LEU A 150 17.75 4.42 -0.24
CA LEU A 150 16.99 4.14 0.98
C LEU A 150 16.51 5.44 1.60
N LEU A 151 15.23 5.54 1.86
CA LEU A 151 14.54 6.65 2.52
C LEU A 151 14.05 6.15 3.89
N PRO A 152 14.84 6.25 4.94
CA PRO A 152 14.57 5.56 6.22
C PRO A 152 13.36 6.14 6.97
N ASP A 153 13.06 7.43 6.78
CA ASP A 153 11.93 8.13 7.42
C ASP A 153 11.19 8.97 6.38
N ALA A 154 10.60 8.31 5.39
CA ALA A 154 9.77 9.00 4.43
C ALA A 154 8.33 9.11 4.93
N ARG A 155 7.70 10.24 4.62
CA ARG A 155 6.32 10.55 4.97
C ARG A 155 5.43 10.55 3.73
N ILE A 156 4.25 9.96 3.84
CA ILE A 156 3.21 10.05 2.82
C ILE A 156 2.47 11.37 3.03
N LEU A 157 2.57 12.29 2.08
CA LEU A 157 1.93 13.60 2.17
C LEU A 157 0.47 13.55 1.69
N SER A 158 0.20 12.83 0.62
CA SER A 158 -1.14 12.71 0.04
C SER A 158 -1.31 11.38 -0.68
N VAL A 159 -2.57 10.96 -0.80
CA VAL A 159 -2.99 9.79 -1.59
C VAL A 159 -4.19 10.23 -2.42
N ARG A 160 -4.20 9.92 -3.70
CA ARG A 160 -5.30 10.22 -4.63
C ARG A 160 -5.54 9.03 -5.54
N GLU A 161 -6.78 8.79 -5.91
CA GLU A 161 -7.11 7.85 -6.98
C GLU A 161 -6.72 8.42 -8.33
N GLU A 162 -6.19 7.58 -9.21
CA GLU A 162 -5.93 7.96 -10.60
C GLU A 162 -7.27 7.98 -11.34
N GLY A 163 -7.65 9.16 -11.88
CA GLY A 163 -8.94 9.34 -12.56
C GLY A 163 -10.06 9.97 -11.72
N ALA A 164 -9.82 10.31 -10.46
CA ALA A 164 -10.71 11.17 -9.67
C ALA A 164 -10.31 12.64 -9.90
N GLU A 165 -10.88 13.26 -10.92
CA GLU A 165 -10.93 14.72 -11.13
C GLU A 165 -12.19 15.31 -10.50
#